data_ee0f294a7204abb07625e0670161e4ea
#
_entry.id   ee0f294a7204abb07625e0670161e4ea
#
_cell.length_a   1.000
_cell.length_b   1.000
_cell.length_c   1.000
_cell.angle_alpha   90.00
_cell.angle_beta   90.00
_cell.angle_gamma   90.00
#
_symmetry.space_group_name_H-M   'P 1'
#
loop_
_entity.id
_entity.type
_entity.pdbx_description
1 polymer ?
#
loop_
_entity_poly.entity_id
_entity_poly.type
_entity_poly.pdbx_seq_one_letter_code
_entity_poly.pdbx_strand_id
1 'polypeptide(L)'
;MERYEKKMAEMFKRTPAGQAPSSPIQSPKITAEPAPQAQAQIQPEVGYEIIPEEPKVGAEDPLVSAAMQTVDWEARRDKRGNLSVYALPSGDLGGNYEVAGINDRYHPQAFKKISSLPAEQRERAAAEYIREYTSPFVNQLPEQIRPFAQDMAFNRGAGGATKYIQQGLNNLGQKVAIDGRLGPQTLQAIQGVEPNALMQAASQAQLQDEYTRARSNPERRKLLQGLENRINNRLSLFGSV
;
A
#
# COMPACT_ATOMS: atom_id res chain seq x y z
N MET A 1 -27.66 1.59 11.20
CA MET A 1 -27.49 0.15 11.27
C MET A 1 -27.94 -0.53 9.98
N GLU A 2 -29.21 -0.44 9.61
CA GLU A 2 -29.81 -1.09 8.44
C GLU A 2 -29.08 -0.83 7.09
N ARG A 3 -28.65 0.41 6.84
CA ARG A 3 -27.88 0.79 5.64
C ARG A 3 -26.50 0.13 5.60
N TYR A 4 -25.88 -0.08 6.75
CA TYR A 4 -24.60 -0.75 6.92
C TYR A 4 -24.72 -2.24 6.61
N GLU A 5 -25.71 -2.91 7.19
CA GLU A 5 -25.97 -4.35 7.00
C GLU A 5 -26.33 -4.65 5.54
N LYS A 6 -27.10 -3.78 4.88
CA LYS A 6 -27.44 -3.89 3.47
C LYS A 6 -26.20 -3.77 2.57
N LYS A 7 -25.30 -2.82 2.86
CA LYS A 7 -24.07 -2.62 2.09
C LYS A 7 -23.10 -3.81 2.25
N MET A 8 -23.02 -4.39 3.46
CA MET A 8 -22.24 -5.61 3.70
C MET A 8 -22.82 -6.81 2.97
N ALA A 9 -24.13 -7.00 2.99
CA ALA A 9 -24.80 -8.07 2.26
C ALA A 9 -24.61 -7.99 0.74
N GLU A 10 -24.55 -6.79 0.17
CA GLU A 10 -24.27 -6.59 -1.26
C GLU A 10 -22.81 -6.89 -1.61
N MET A 11 -21.85 -6.55 -0.75
CA MET A 11 -20.44 -6.89 -0.94
C MET A 11 -20.19 -8.40 -1.01
N PHE A 12 -20.88 -9.18 -0.16
CA PHE A 12 -20.75 -10.64 -0.15
C PHE A 12 -21.48 -11.36 -1.30
N LYS A 13 -22.45 -10.73 -1.92
CA LYS A 13 -23.18 -11.32 -3.07
C LYS A 13 -22.38 -11.30 -4.39
N ARG A 14 -21.30 -10.53 -4.49
CA ARG A 14 -20.51 -10.35 -5.73
C ARG A 14 -19.33 -11.28 -5.89
N THR A 15 -19.08 -12.20 -4.94
CA THR A 15 -18.04 -13.22 -5.09
C THR A 15 -18.66 -14.46 -5.72
N PRO A 16 -18.27 -14.88 -6.93
CA PRO A 16 -18.74 -16.16 -7.48
C PRO A 16 -18.15 -17.29 -6.64
N ALA A 17 -19.00 -18.14 -6.11
CA ALA A 17 -18.60 -19.37 -5.44
C ALA A 17 -17.93 -20.31 -6.48
N GLY A 18 -16.61 -20.35 -6.46
CA GLY A 18 -15.84 -21.36 -7.16
C GLY A 18 -16.13 -22.72 -6.56
N GLN A 19 -16.66 -23.65 -7.40
CA GLN A 19 -16.89 -25.04 -7.03
C GLN A 19 -15.58 -25.69 -6.58
N ALA A 20 -15.59 -26.30 -5.41
CA ALA A 20 -14.50 -27.15 -4.93
C ALA A 20 -14.45 -28.44 -5.75
N PRO A 21 -13.29 -28.87 -6.27
CA PRO A 21 -13.14 -30.20 -6.84
C PRO A 21 -13.01 -31.24 -5.74
N SER A 22 -13.94 -32.15 -5.71
CA SER A 22 -13.90 -33.38 -4.91
C SER A 22 -13.07 -34.43 -5.63
N SER A 23 -11.88 -34.77 -5.12
CA SER A 23 -11.28 -36.11 -5.16
C SER A 23 -9.87 -36.10 -4.55
N PRO A 24 -9.51 -37.06 -3.75
CA PRO A 24 -8.17 -37.14 -3.15
C PRO A 24 -7.17 -37.69 -4.16
N ILE A 25 -6.13 -36.92 -4.43
CA ILE A 25 -4.99 -37.33 -5.26
C ILE A 25 -4.01 -38.10 -4.34
N GLN A 26 -3.80 -39.36 -4.66
CA GLN A 26 -2.78 -40.24 -4.03
C GLN A 26 -1.39 -39.74 -4.43
N SER A 27 -0.50 -39.55 -3.45
CA SER A 27 0.89 -39.21 -3.64
C SER A 27 1.69 -40.37 -4.23
N PRO A 28 2.47 -40.23 -5.31
CA PRO A 28 3.42 -41.26 -5.74
C PRO A 28 4.66 -41.24 -4.84
N LYS A 29 5.07 -42.45 -4.41
CA LYS A 29 6.37 -42.72 -3.77
C LYS A 29 7.48 -42.46 -4.80
N ILE A 30 8.34 -41.47 -4.55
CA ILE A 30 9.56 -41.26 -5.31
C ILE A 30 10.70 -41.94 -4.57
N THR A 31 11.23 -43.04 -5.14
CA THR A 31 12.51 -43.64 -4.79
C THR A 31 13.64 -42.78 -5.36
N ALA A 32 14.51 -42.29 -4.50
CA ALA A 32 15.65 -41.47 -4.91
C ALA A 32 16.77 -42.37 -5.45
N GLU A 33 17.14 -42.16 -6.72
CA GLU A 33 18.37 -42.66 -7.32
C GLU A 33 19.39 -41.50 -7.34
N PRO A 34 20.68 -41.73 -7.03
CA PRO A 34 21.66 -40.65 -6.98
C PRO A 34 22.08 -40.23 -8.40
N ALA A 35 21.98 -38.92 -8.66
CA ALA A 35 22.40 -38.31 -9.91
C ALA A 35 23.93 -38.25 -10.08
N PRO A 36 24.46 -38.41 -11.29
CA PRO A 36 25.89 -38.31 -11.57
C PRO A 36 26.41 -36.85 -11.47
N GLN A 37 27.58 -36.73 -10.88
CA GLN A 37 28.31 -35.46 -10.77
C GLN A 37 28.75 -34.96 -12.18
N ALA A 38 28.11 -33.91 -12.67
CA ALA A 38 28.58 -33.20 -13.84
C ALA A 38 29.61 -32.14 -13.40
N GLN A 39 30.83 -32.23 -13.91
CA GLN A 39 31.85 -31.21 -13.76
C GLN A 39 31.43 -29.94 -14.50
N ALA A 40 31.21 -28.86 -13.76
CA ALA A 40 30.93 -27.55 -14.32
C ALA A 40 32.22 -26.99 -14.98
N GLN A 41 32.20 -26.85 -16.29
CA GLN A 41 33.14 -26.03 -17.02
C GLN A 41 32.82 -24.56 -16.78
N ILE A 42 33.75 -23.85 -16.17
CA ILE A 42 33.69 -22.40 -15.96
C ILE A 42 33.89 -21.73 -17.32
N GLN A 43 32.83 -21.16 -17.87
CA GLN A 43 32.94 -20.22 -18.99
C GLN A 43 33.30 -18.83 -18.46
N PRO A 44 34.12 -18.02 -19.15
CA PRO A 44 34.51 -16.70 -18.67
C PRO A 44 33.27 -15.79 -18.65
N GLU A 45 33.09 -15.12 -17.52
CA GLU A 45 32.07 -14.07 -17.34
C GLU A 45 32.32 -12.95 -18.37
N VAL A 46 31.37 -12.79 -19.28
CA VAL A 46 31.26 -11.56 -20.07
C VAL A 46 30.80 -10.48 -19.11
N GLY A 47 31.69 -9.63 -18.68
CA GLY A 47 31.41 -8.48 -17.86
C GLY A 47 30.43 -7.56 -18.58
N TYR A 48 29.16 -7.58 -18.14
CA TYR A 48 28.26 -6.49 -18.47
C TYR A 48 28.67 -5.32 -17.58
N GLU A 49 29.33 -4.33 -18.19
CA GLU A 49 29.43 -3.01 -17.59
C GLU A 49 28.00 -2.50 -17.39
N ILE A 50 27.54 -2.47 -16.12
CA ILE A 50 26.32 -1.75 -15.75
C ILE A 50 26.68 -0.28 -15.92
N ILE A 51 26.41 0.27 -17.11
CA ILE A 51 26.40 1.71 -17.32
C ILE A 51 25.24 2.21 -16.45
N PRO A 52 25.50 3.03 -15.41
CA PRO A 52 24.40 3.64 -14.66
C PRO A 52 23.63 4.49 -15.68
N GLU A 53 22.35 4.18 -15.90
CA GLU A 53 21.49 5.11 -16.65
C GLU A 53 21.54 6.45 -15.91
N GLU A 54 22.15 7.44 -16.56
CA GLU A 54 22.06 8.82 -16.07
C GLU A 54 20.60 9.17 -15.88
N PRO A 55 20.20 9.76 -14.73
CA PRO A 55 18.81 10.13 -14.50
C PRO A 55 18.40 11.07 -15.64
N LYS A 56 17.39 10.66 -16.41
CA LYS A 56 16.80 11.50 -17.47
C LYS A 56 16.39 12.81 -16.84
N VAL A 57 17.19 13.84 -17.07
CA VAL A 57 16.92 15.22 -16.62
C VAL A 57 15.59 15.63 -17.25
N GLY A 58 14.52 15.71 -16.45
CA GLY A 58 13.24 16.27 -16.85
C GLY A 58 11.97 15.42 -16.60
N ALA A 59 12.05 14.10 -16.33
CA ALA A 59 10.87 13.34 -15.98
C ALA A 59 10.63 13.39 -14.45
N GLU A 60 9.49 13.90 -14.02
CA GLU A 60 9.09 13.88 -12.62
C GLU A 60 8.94 12.43 -12.14
N ASP A 61 9.50 12.08 -10.96
CA ASP A 61 9.31 10.75 -10.36
C ASP A 61 7.81 10.45 -10.22
N PRO A 62 7.26 9.42 -10.89
CA PRO A 62 5.83 9.10 -10.85
C PRO A 62 5.31 8.88 -9.42
N LEU A 63 6.18 8.43 -8.51
CA LEU A 63 5.82 8.23 -7.12
C LEU A 63 5.80 9.55 -6.33
N VAL A 64 6.52 10.58 -6.75
CA VAL A 64 6.34 11.94 -6.20
C VAL A 64 5.01 12.51 -6.68
N SER A 65 4.66 12.34 -7.95
CA SER A 65 3.35 12.78 -8.47
C SER A 65 2.20 12.04 -7.77
N ALA A 66 2.34 10.74 -7.50
CA ALA A 66 1.37 9.98 -6.70
C ALA A 66 1.32 10.47 -5.24
N ALA A 67 2.46 10.83 -4.64
CA ALA A 67 2.52 11.41 -3.30
C ALA A 67 1.83 12.77 -3.21
N MET A 68 1.85 13.58 -4.26
CA MET A 68 1.07 14.84 -4.31
C MET A 68 -0.43 14.60 -4.11
N GLN A 69 -0.98 13.51 -4.64
CA GLN A 69 -2.38 13.12 -4.39
C GLN A 69 -2.60 12.72 -2.93
N THR A 70 -1.65 11.99 -2.33
CA THR A 70 -1.69 11.68 -0.90
C THR A 70 -1.69 12.95 -0.05
N VAL A 71 -0.80 13.90 -0.38
CA VAL A 71 -0.75 15.23 0.26
C VAL A 71 -2.09 15.95 0.13
N ASP A 72 -2.69 15.97 -1.07
CA ASP A 72 -3.97 16.66 -1.30
C ASP A 72 -5.11 16.07 -0.46
N TRP A 73 -5.16 14.75 -0.30
CA TRP A 73 -6.16 14.09 0.55
C TRP A 73 -5.98 14.35 2.05
N GLU A 74 -4.75 14.61 2.52
CA GLU A 74 -4.45 14.94 3.91
C GLU A 74 -4.43 16.45 4.18
N ALA A 75 -4.46 17.28 3.12
CA ALA A 75 -4.21 18.69 3.21
C ALA A 75 -5.31 19.44 3.97
N ARG A 76 -4.90 20.27 4.92
CA ARG A 76 -5.63 21.49 5.28
C ARG A 76 -4.96 22.66 4.60
N ARG A 77 -5.76 23.48 3.91
CA ARG A 77 -5.24 24.59 3.11
C ARG A 77 -5.68 25.93 3.69
N ASP A 78 -4.84 26.92 3.57
CA ASP A 78 -5.16 28.31 3.89
C ASP A 78 -6.06 28.95 2.79
N LYS A 79 -6.45 30.21 2.99
CA LYS A 79 -7.28 30.96 2.03
C LYS A 79 -6.61 31.16 0.66
N ARG A 80 -5.29 30.97 0.57
CA ARG A 80 -4.51 31.07 -0.67
C ARG A 80 -4.27 29.72 -1.34
N GLY A 81 -4.78 28.63 -0.73
CA GLY A 81 -4.61 27.27 -1.22
C GLY A 81 -3.33 26.56 -0.75
N ASN A 82 -2.47 27.20 0.04
CA ASN A 82 -1.23 26.60 0.51
C ASN A 82 -1.47 25.63 1.66
N LEU A 83 -0.57 24.65 1.82
CA LEU A 83 -0.59 23.73 2.96
C LEU A 83 -0.44 24.48 4.28
N SER A 84 -1.42 24.30 5.16
CA SER A 84 -1.40 24.82 6.52
C SER A 84 -0.71 23.86 7.47
N VAL A 85 0.10 24.43 8.38
CA VAL A 85 0.47 23.76 9.63
C VAL A 85 -0.66 24.02 10.63
N TYR A 86 -1.18 22.98 11.29
CA TYR A 86 -2.30 23.13 12.20
C TYR A 86 -2.10 22.32 13.48
N ALA A 87 -2.76 22.78 14.55
CA ALA A 87 -2.79 22.06 15.81
C ALA A 87 -3.76 20.87 15.73
N LEU A 88 -3.32 19.72 16.25
CA LEU A 88 -4.16 18.55 16.43
C LEU A 88 -5.06 18.72 17.68
N PRO A 89 -6.25 18.09 17.71
CA PRO A 89 -7.10 18.09 18.88
C PRO A 89 -6.37 17.56 20.12
N SER A 90 -6.71 18.10 21.29
CA SER A 90 -6.18 17.58 22.55
C SER A 90 -6.53 16.10 22.74
N GLY A 91 -5.53 15.26 23.02
CA GLY A 91 -5.68 13.81 23.12
C GLY A 91 -5.54 13.06 21.79
N ASP A 92 -5.25 13.73 20.69
CA ASP A 92 -4.84 13.09 19.45
C ASP A 92 -3.52 12.34 19.65
N LEU A 93 -3.47 11.10 19.15
CA LEU A 93 -2.29 10.26 19.26
C LEU A 93 -1.19 10.66 18.26
N GLY A 94 -1.48 11.54 17.31
CA GLY A 94 -0.53 12.06 16.31
C GLY A 94 0.45 13.11 16.83
N GLY A 95 0.25 13.65 18.02
CA GLY A 95 1.09 14.70 18.62
C GLY A 95 0.34 16.01 18.77
N ASN A 96 1.05 17.15 18.62
CA ASN A 96 0.48 18.49 18.82
C ASN A 96 0.19 19.22 17.50
N TYR A 97 1.02 19.00 16.49
CA TYR A 97 0.92 19.69 15.19
C TYR A 97 1.13 18.75 14.02
N GLU A 98 0.53 19.12 12.89
CA GLU A 98 0.58 18.35 11.66
C GLU A 98 0.60 19.25 10.42
N VAL A 99 1.21 18.75 9.34
CA VAL A 99 1.11 19.27 7.98
C VAL A 99 0.95 18.09 7.02
N ALA A 100 -0.18 17.96 6.34
CA ALA A 100 -0.49 16.90 5.38
C ALA A 100 -0.17 15.47 5.89
N GLY A 101 -0.66 15.07 7.08
CA GLY A 101 -0.43 13.76 7.68
C GLY A 101 0.95 13.58 8.33
N ILE A 102 1.86 14.54 8.12
CA ILE A 102 3.20 14.53 8.71
C ILE A 102 3.15 15.29 10.03
N ASN A 103 3.17 14.57 11.15
CA ASN A 103 3.01 15.15 12.49
C ASN A 103 4.32 15.18 13.29
N ASP A 104 4.34 16.01 14.34
CA ASP A 104 5.51 16.27 15.17
C ASP A 104 5.90 15.08 16.07
N ARG A 105 5.03 14.09 16.24
CA ARG A 105 5.27 12.91 17.05
C ARG A 105 5.94 11.76 16.30
N TYR A 106 5.37 11.39 15.14
CA TYR A 106 5.83 10.23 14.38
C TYR A 106 6.85 10.59 13.31
N HIS A 107 6.86 11.85 12.87
CA HIS A 107 7.73 12.37 11.83
C HIS A 107 8.46 13.67 12.26
N PRO A 108 9.08 13.73 13.46
CA PRO A 108 9.51 15.01 14.08
C PRO A 108 10.49 15.81 13.22
N GLN A 109 11.42 15.14 12.54
CA GLN A 109 12.41 15.81 11.69
C GLN A 109 11.80 16.36 10.41
N ALA A 110 10.97 15.54 9.75
CA ALA A 110 10.26 15.94 8.53
C ALA A 110 9.27 17.06 8.82
N PHE A 111 8.48 16.94 9.89
CA PHE A 111 7.58 17.99 10.35
C PHE A 111 8.32 19.31 10.56
N LYS A 112 9.43 19.30 11.34
CA LYS A 112 10.23 20.48 11.59
C LYS A 112 10.75 21.10 10.30
N LYS A 113 11.28 20.30 9.37
CA LYS A 113 11.78 20.76 8.06
C LYS A 113 10.66 21.41 7.24
N ILE A 114 9.56 20.68 7.03
CA ILE A 114 8.47 21.11 6.15
C ILE A 114 7.71 22.31 6.72
N SER A 115 7.42 22.31 8.04
CA SER A 115 6.72 23.41 8.69
C SER A 115 7.49 24.73 8.67
N SER A 116 8.82 24.68 8.62
CA SER A 116 9.69 25.87 8.55
C SER A 116 9.83 26.44 7.12
N LEU A 117 9.39 25.73 6.09
CA LEU A 117 9.42 26.20 4.70
C LEU A 117 8.37 27.30 4.46
N PRO A 118 8.62 28.21 3.47
CA PRO A 118 7.57 29.02 2.89
C PRO A 118 6.36 28.17 2.49
N ALA A 119 5.15 28.71 2.67
CA ALA A 119 3.91 27.94 2.53
C ALA A 119 3.75 27.27 1.14
N GLU A 120 4.19 27.96 0.08
CA GLU A 120 4.16 27.53 -1.31
C GLU A 120 5.13 26.35 -1.62
N GLN A 121 6.12 26.12 -0.76
CA GLN A 121 7.10 25.03 -0.93
C GLN A 121 6.73 23.77 -0.15
N ARG A 122 5.80 23.85 0.80
CA ARG A 122 5.46 22.74 1.71
C ARG A 122 4.88 21.54 1.00
N GLU A 123 4.06 21.78 -0.01
CA GLU A 123 3.35 20.71 -0.72
C GLU A 123 4.33 19.77 -1.43
N ARG A 124 5.26 20.33 -2.20
CA ARG A 124 6.30 19.57 -2.88
C ARG A 124 7.20 18.84 -1.88
N ALA A 125 7.64 19.52 -0.83
CA ALA A 125 8.48 18.95 0.21
C ALA A 125 7.77 17.81 0.98
N ALA A 126 6.46 17.91 1.20
CA ALA A 126 5.67 16.85 1.82
C ALA A 126 5.57 15.62 0.90
N ALA A 127 5.35 15.81 -0.40
CA ALA A 127 5.28 14.72 -1.38
C ALA A 127 6.63 14.00 -1.51
N GLU A 128 7.73 14.73 -1.60
CA GLU A 128 9.08 14.16 -1.63
C GLU A 128 9.39 13.35 -0.36
N TYR A 129 8.98 13.86 0.79
CA TYR A 129 9.10 13.12 2.05
C TYR A 129 8.27 11.82 2.04
N ILE A 130 7.02 11.84 1.61
CA ILE A 130 6.17 10.64 1.51
C ILE A 130 6.84 9.62 0.58
N ARG A 131 7.36 10.07 -0.56
CA ARG A 131 8.09 9.22 -1.50
C ARG A 131 9.31 8.58 -0.87
N GLU A 132 10.13 9.36 -0.16
CA GLU A 132 11.31 8.87 0.54
C GLU A 132 10.94 7.88 1.66
N TYR A 133 10.01 8.28 2.53
CA TYR A 133 9.57 7.49 3.68
C TYR A 133 9.03 6.11 3.30
N THR A 134 8.31 6.02 2.20
CA THR A 134 7.69 4.78 1.74
C THR A 134 8.59 3.94 0.83
N SER A 135 9.70 4.51 0.33
CA SER A 135 10.59 3.86 -0.65
C SER A 135 11.10 2.48 -0.24
N PRO A 136 11.50 2.21 1.03
CA PRO A 136 11.98 0.88 1.40
C PRO A 136 10.95 -0.23 1.21
N PHE A 137 9.67 0.13 1.22
CA PHE A 137 8.55 -0.77 0.99
C PHE A 137 8.15 -0.84 -0.48
N VAL A 138 7.84 0.32 -1.10
CA VAL A 138 7.27 0.34 -2.45
C VAL A 138 8.24 -0.10 -3.53
N ASN A 139 9.55 0.13 -3.35
CA ASN A 139 10.54 -0.28 -4.33
C ASN A 139 10.68 -1.81 -4.49
N GLN A 140 10.18 -2.58 -3.53
CA GLN A 140 10.13 -4.04 -3.60
C GLN A 140 8.94 -4.57 -4.41
N LEU A 141 7.95 -3.72 -4.70
CA LEU A 141 6.70 -4.09 -5.36
C LEU A 141 6.78 -3.92 -6.88
N PRO A 142 5.96 -4.65 -7.66
CA PRO A 142 5.78 -4.38 -9.08
C PRO A 142 5.37 -2.92 -9.31
N GLU A 143 5.89 -2.32 -10.38
CA GLU A 143 5.74 -0.90 -10.67
C GLU A 143 4.27 -0.46 -10.71
N GLN A 144 3.40 -1.28 -11.29
CA GLN A 144 1.98 -0.99 -11.49
C GLN A 144 1.21 -0.76 -10.19
N ILE A 145 1.64 -1.37 -9.08
CA ILE A 145 0.94 -1.23 -7.78
C ILE A 145 1.64 -0.27 -6.82
N ARG A 146 2.82 0.27 -7.18
CA ARG A 146 3.62 1.15 -6.30
C ARG A 146 2.86 2.39 -5.84
N PRO A 147 2.20 3.17 -6.72
CA PRO A 147 1.46 4.36 -6.30
C PRO A 147 0.34 4.04 -5.31
N PHE A 148 -0.42 2.99 -5.58
CA PHE A 148 -1.47 2.49 -4.69
C PHE A 148 -0.91 2.06 -3.33
N ALA A 149 0.17 1.29 -3.33
CA ALA A 149 0.80 0.78 -2.12
C ALA A 149 1.50 1.89 -1.32
N GLN A 150 2.01 2.93 -1.99
CA GLN A 150 2.61 4.11 -1.36
C GLN A 150 1.62 4.84 -0.46
N ASP A 151 0.44 5.17 -0.97
CA ASP A 151 -0.60 5.83 -0.18
C ASP A 151 -1.05 4.93 0.99
N MET A 152 -1.23 3.64 0.74
CA MET A 152 -1.59 2.69 1.78
C MET A 152 -0.52 2.60 2.88
N ALA A 153 0.77 2.58 2.50
CA ALA A 153 1.89 2.49 3.43
C ALA A 153 2.07 3.77 4.25
N PHE A 154 1.85 4.94 3.64
CA PHE A 154 1.89 6.20 4.37
C PHE A 154 0.82 6.26 5.46
N ASN A 155 -0.40 5.80 5.16
CA ASN A 155 -1.54 5.82 6.09
C ASN A 155 -1.51 4.72 7.17
N ARG A 156 -0.95 3.55 6.88
CA ARG A 156 -1.06 2.33 7.72
C ARG A 156 0.28 1.75 8.12
N GLY A 157 1.37 2.38 7.70
CA GLY A 157 2.70 1.79 7.76
C GLY A 157 2.87 0.63 6.78
N ALA A 158 4.11 0.27 6.45
CA ALA A 158 4.42 -0.82 5.53
C ALA A 158 3.80 -2.17 5.96
N GLY A 159 3.84 -2.49 7.27
CA GLY A 159 3.24 -3.72 7.79
C GLY A 159 1.72 -3.77 7.66
N GLY A 160 1.03 -2.63 7.87
CA GLY A 160 -0.41 -2.52 7.68
C GLY A 160 -0.81 -2.67 6.20
N ALA A 161 -0.09 -1.98 5.31
CA ALA A 161 -0.26 -2.12 3.87
C ALA A 161 -0.05 -3.57 3.40
N THR A 162 1.03 -4.22 3.88
CA THR A 162 1.30 -5.62 3.57
C THR A 162 0.18 -6.56 4.01
N LYS A 163 -0.41 -6.36 5.19
CA LYS A 163 -1.53 -7.20 5.65
C LYS A 163 -2.74 -7.12 4.72
N TYR A 164 -3.09 -5.93 4.24
CA TYR A 164 -4.21 -5.78 3.29
C TYR A 164 -3.88 -6.39 1.93
N ILE A 165 -2.63 -6.28 1.46
CA ILE A 165 -2.17 -6.96 0.24
C ILE A 165 -2.25 -8.48 0.42
N GLN A 166 -1.75 -9.03 1.54
CA GLN A 166 -1.82 -10.47 1.85
C GLN A 166 -3.26 -10.98 1.93
N GLN A 167 -4.14 -10.21 2.57
CA GLN A 167 -5.58 -10.52 2.59
C GLN A 167 -6.19 -10.52 1.19
N GLY A 168 -5.86 -9.51 0.38
CA GLY A 168 -6.28 -9.43 -1.02
C GLY A 168 -5.80 -10.62 -1.84
N LEU A 169 -4.55 -11.02 -1.68
CA LEU A 169 -3.98 -12.22 -2.31
C LEU A 169 -4.77 -13.48 -1.94
N ASN A 170 -5.07 -13.66 -0.65
CA ASN A 170 -5.86 -14.81 -0.18
C ASN A 170 -7.28 -14.79 -0.75
N ASN A 171 -7.90 -13.61 -0.89
CA ASN A 171 -9.21 -13.44 -1.53
C ASN A 171 -9.18 -13.80 -3.03
N LEU A 172 -8.02 -13.69 -3.66
CA LEU A 172 -7.77 -14.10 -5.06
C LEU A 172 -7.30 -15.56 -5.20
N GLY A 173 -7.36 -16.35 -4.10
CA GLY A 173 -7.01 -17.77 -4.11
C GLY A 173 -5.53 -18.07 -3.89
N GLN A 174 -4.68 -17.08 -3.67
CA GLN A 174 -3.30 -17.29 -3.23
C GLN A 174 -3.28 -17.73 -1.77
N LYS A 175 -2.23 -18.45 -1.37
CA LYS A 175 -2.08 -18.95 0.01
C LYS A 175 -0.85 -18.33 0.65
N VAL A 176 -1.03 -17.14 1.24
CA VAL A 176 0.04 -16.43 1.96
C VAL A 176 -0.36 -16.18 3.42
N ALA A 177 0.63 -16.15 4.32
CA ALA A 177 0.40 -15.74 5.70
C ALA A 177 0.06 -14.26 5.78
N ILE A 178 -0.89 -13.89 6.66
CA ILE A 178 -1.27 -12.47 6.90
C ILE A 178 -0.48 -11.98 8.12
N ASP A 179 0.84 -11.87 7.97
CA ASP A 179 1.76 -11.48 9.04
C ASP A 179 2.25 -10.02 8.96
N GLY A 180 1.95 -9.33 7.85
CA GLY A 180 2.40 -7.96 7.58
C GLY A 180 3.87 -7.86 7.17
N ARG A 181 4.50 -8.94 6.76
CA ARG A 181 5.88 -8.99 6.26
C ARG A 181 5.88 -9.20 4.76
N LEU A 182 6.56 -8.31 4.04
CA LEU A 182 6.73 -8.43 2.59
C LEU A 182 7.89 -9.39 2.29
N GLY A 183 7.66 -10.69 2.53
CA GLY A 183 8.65 -11.74 2.28
C GLY A 183 8.57 -12.32 0.87
N PRO A 184 9.53 -13.22 0.51
CA PRO A 184 9.61 -13.81 -0.83
C PRO A 184 8.31 -14.50 -1.28
N GLN A 185 7.62 -15.20 -0.39
CA GLN A 185 6.34 -15.85 -0.70
C GLN A 185 5.25 -14.86 -1.07
N THR A 186 5.15 -13.72 -0.34
CA THR A 186 4.20 -12.65 -0.66
C THR A 186 4.54 -11.99 -1.99
N LEU A 187 5.82 -11.69 -2.23
CA LEU A 187 6.28 -11.10 -3.49
C LEU A 187 6.02 -12.01 -4.69
N GLN A 188 6.25 -13.31 -4.56
CA GLN A 188 5.94 -14.29 -5.60
C GLN A 188 4.43 -14.36 -5.87
N ALA A 189 3.59 -14.35 -4.83
CA ALA A 189 2.15 -14.36 -4.97
C ALA A 189 1.62 -13.09 -5.66
N ILE A 190 2.22 -11.92 -5.40
CA ILE A 190 1.90 -10.66 -6.09
C ILE A 190 2.15 -10.77 -7.59
N GLN A 191 3.26 -11.39 -8.00
CA GLN A 191 3.59 -11.60 -9.43
C GLN A 191 2.62 -12.56 -10.14
N GLY A 192 1.96 -13.44 -9.38
CA GLY A 192 1.01 -14.44 -9.91
C GLY A 192 -0.43 -13.95 -10.07
N VAL A 193 -0.72 -12.67 -9.82
CA VAL A 193 -2.06 -12.09 -9.91
C VAL A 193 -2.06 -10.82 -10.75
N GLU A 194 -3.20 -10.50 -11.32
CA GLU A 194 -3.40 -9.28 -12.08
C GLU A 194 -3.37 -8.07 -11.14
N PRO A 195 -2.59 -6.99 -11.44
CA PRO A 195 -2.41 -5.84 -10.56
C PRO A 195 -3.71 -5.16 -10.12
N ASN A 196 -4.64 -4.92 -11.05
CA ASN A 196 -5.92 -4.27 -10.72
C ASN A 196 -6.80 -5.15 -9.83
N ALA A 197 -6.84 -6.46 -10.08
CA ALA A 197 -7.54 -7.40 -9.21
C ALA A 197 -6.97 -7.39 -7.78
N LEU A 198 -5.64 -7.31 -7.65
CA LEU A 198 -4.99 -7.21 -6.36
C LEU A 198 -5.34 -5.90 -5.63
N MET A 199 -5.28 -4.76 -6.32
CA MET A 199 -5.63 -3.46 -5.73
C MET A 199 -7.10 -3.41 -5.29
N GLN A 200 -8.02 -3.99 -6.07
CA GLN A 200 -9.42 -4.13 -5.69
C GLN A 200 -9.59 -5.01 -4.45
N ALA A 201 -8.97 -6.20 -4.46
CA ALA A 201 -9.07 -7.15 -3.34
C ALA A 201 -8.45 -6.60 -2.04
N ALA A 202 -7.31 -5.89 -2.13
CA ALA A 202 -6.67 -5.23 -1.00
C ALA A 202 -7.52 -4.06 -0.46
N SER A 203 -8.17 -3.29 -1.34
CA SER A 203 -9.11 -2.22 -0.95
C SER A 203 -10.33 -2.79 -0.24
N GLN A 204 -10.89 -3.88 -0.72
CA GLN A 204 -12.01 -4.58 -0.06
C GLN A 204 -11.60 -5.11 1.32
N ALA A 205 -10.40 -5.69 1.43
CA ALA A 205 -9.88 -6.15 2.72
C ALA A 205 -9.72 -4.99 3.73
N GLN A 206 -9.22 -3.85 3.29
CA GLN A 206 -9.13 -2.66 4.12
C GLN A 206 -10.51 -2.13 4.53
N LEU A 207 -11.46 -2.02 3.61
CA LEU A 207 -12.83 -1.61 3.93
C LEU A 207 -13.47 -2.52 4.96
N GLN A 208 -13.33 -3.83 4.80
CA GLN A 208 -13.85 -4.82 5.75
C GLN A 208 -13.27 -4.64 7.15
N ASP A 209 -11.96 -4.40 7.27
CA ASP A 209 -11.30 -4.12 8.54
C ASP A 209 -11.83 -2.82 9.18
N GLU A 210 -11.99 -1.74 8.39
CA GLU A 210 -12.54 -0.47 8.87
C GLU A 210 -13.97 -0.62 9.41
N TYR A 211 -14.81 -1.34 8.68
CA TYR A 211 -16.17 -1.63 9.15
C TYR A 211 -16.17 -2.47 10.42
N THR A 212 -15.29 -3.47 10.51
CA THR A 212 -15.18 -4.33 11.69
C THR A 212 -14.75 -3.53 12.91
N ARG A 213 -13.76 -2.66 12.78
CA ARG A 213 -13.29 -1.78 13.87
C ARG A 213 -14.34 -0.75 14.28
N ALA A 214 -15.09 -0.22 13.33
CA ALA A 214 -16.14 0.78 13.62
C ALA A 214 -17.33 0.19 14.39
N ARG A 215 -17.55 -1.13 14.36
CA ARG A 215 -18.61 -1.79 15.15
C ARG A 215 -18.40 -1.61 16.64
N SER A 216 -17.20 -1.80 17.12
CA SER A 216 -16.86 -1.75 18.54
C SER A 216 -16.27 -0.41 19.00
N ASN A 217 -15.98 0.52 18.07
CA ASN A 217 -15.36 1.80 18.40
C ASN A 217 -16.19 2.98 17.85
N PRO A 218 -16.93 3.73 18.72
CA PRO A 218 -17.74 4.87 18.31
C PRO A 218 -16.94 6.00 17.63
N GLU A 219 -15.72 6.28 18.08
CA GLU A 219 -14.87 7.31 17.49
C GLU A 219 -14.43 6.90 16.07
N ARG A 220 -14.08 5.63 15.89
CA ARG A 220 -13.77 5.10 14.54
C ARG A 220 -14.98 5.19 13.60
N ARG A 221 -16.18 4.99 14.13
CA ARG A 221 -17.43 5.10 13.36
C ARG A 221 -17.64 6.49 12.80
N LYS A 222 -17.26 7.55 13.52
CA LYS A 222 -17.33 8.93 13.04
C LYS A 222 -16.43 9.16 11.81
N LEU A 223 -15.30 8.46 11.74
CA LEU A 223 -14.33 8.57 10.67
C LEU A 223 -14.62 7.67 9.46
N LEU A 224 -15.57 6.73 9.58
CA LEU A 224 -15.76 5.66 8.60
C LEU A 224 -16.04 6.16 7.18
N GLN A 225 -16.86 7.21 7.02
CA GLN A 225 -17.14 7.78 5.71
C GLN A 225 -15.89 8.38 5.05
N GLY A 226 -15.05 9.08 5.82
CA GLY A 226 -13.80 9.63 5.32
C GLY A 226 -12.82 8.52 4.90
N LEU A 227 -12.71 7.47 5.72
CA LEU A 227 -11.86 6.31 5.42
C LEU A 227 -12.36 5.55 4.17
N GLU A 228 -13.65 5.36 4.03
CA GLU A 228 -14.27 4.75 2.85
C GLU A 228 -13.98 5.57 1.59
N ASN A 229 -14.20 6.90 1.65
CA ASN A 229 -13.91 7.80 0.53
C ASN A 229 -12.44 7.72 0.14
N ARG A 230 -11.52 7.73 1.11
CA ARG A 230 -10.08 7.64 0.86
C ARG A 230 -9.71 6.34 0.13
N ILE A 231 -10.22 5.19 0.59
CA ILE A 231 -9.94 3.89 -0.01
C ILE A 231 -10.47 3.82 -1.44
N ASN A 232 -11.68 4.32 -1.67
CA ASN A 232 -12.30 4.34 -2.98
C ASN A 232 -11.58 5.31 -3.96
N ASN A 233 -11.19 6.50 -3.50
CA ASN A 233 -10.45 7.47 -4.30
C ASN A 233 -9.09 6.91 -4.72
N ARG A 234 -8.36 6.28 -3.80
CA ARG A 234 -7.10 5.60 -4.12
C ARG A 234 -7.29 4.52 -5.18
N LEU A 235 -8.30 3.67 -5.02
CA LEU A 235 -8.59 2.62 -5.99
C LEU A 235 -9.00 3.19 -7.36
N SER A 236 -9.83 4.22 -7.37
CA SER A 236 -10.25 4.89 -8.61
C SER A 236 -9.09 5.53 -9.35
N LEU A 237 -8.12 6.12 -8.61
CA LEU A 237 -7.01 6.83 -9.23
C LEU A 237 -5.91 5.87 -9.74
N PHE A 238 -5.56 4.85 -8.95
CA PHE A 238 -4.42 3.99 -9.24
C PHE A 238 -4.80 2.59 -9.75
N GLY A 239 -6.06 2.20 -9.68
CA GLY A 239 -6.56 0.89 -10.09
C GLY A 239 -7.22 0.86 -11.47
N SER A 240 -7.08 1.92 -12.29
CA SER A 240 -7.71 2.05 -13.60
C SER A 240 -6.68 2.08 -14.76
N VAL A 241 -5.50 1.52 -14.53
CA VAL A 241 -4.42 1.48 -15.54
C VAL A 241 -4.50 0.22 -16.37
#